data_8d69466cc62d517cafa95741c566fa77
#
_entry.id   8d69466cc62d517cafa95741c566fa77
#
_cell.length_a   1.000
_cell.length_b   1.000
_cell.length_c   1.000
_cell.angle_alpha   90.00
_cell.angle_beta   90.00
_cell.angle_gamma   90.00
#
_symmetry.space_group_name_H-M   'P 1'
#
loop_
_entity.id
_entity.type
_entity.pdbx_description
1 polymer ?
#
loop_
_entity_poly.entity_id
_entity_poly.type
_entity_poly.pdbx_seq_one_letter_code
_entity_poly.pdbx_strand_id
1 'polypeptide(L)'
;MNLPASGQLSDDTSTFSGEVAATCSFEGLADSYLMTYYTGSNQLGGQGDFDVISNVSNLRIEVGPVVVNSEPAPFEGKAINATGKLRQSIDGRWIEKVTSSKSSPGDVAVDISEGSRFRLSAYNWTQDRNGSLMYIPPGNYSYTITITCLL
;
A
#
# COMPACT_ATOMS: atom_id res chain seq x y z
N MET A 1 -18.71 -41.70 -59.58
CA MET A 1 -18.12 -41.13 -58.38
C MET A 1 -19.22 -40.64 -57.48
N ASN A 2 -19.31 -41.20 -56.30
CA ASN A 2 -20.26 -40.72 -55.32
C ASN A 2 -19.64 -39.57 -54.53
N LEU A 3 -20.19 -38.42 -54.72
CA LEU A 3 -19.83 -37.29 -53.87
C LEU A 3 -20.46 -37.49 -52.48
N PRO A 4 -19.83 -37.10 -51.41
CA PRO A 4 -20.44 -37.11 -50.12
C PRO A 4 -21.70 -36.26 -50.17
N ALA A 5 -22.64 -36.52 -49.28
CA ALA A 5 -23.87 -35.75 -49.18
C ALA A 5 -23.54 -34.26 -49.27
N SER A 6 -24.39 -33.55 -50.03
CA SER A 6 -24.15 -32.15 -50.31
C SER A 6 -23.88 -31.36 -49.05
N GLY A 7 -22.84 -30.58 -49.07
CA GLY A 7 -22.45 -29.73 -47.96
C GLY A 7 -21.61 -30.40 -46.88
N GLN A 8 -21.36 -31.70 -47.01
CA GLN A 8 -20.53 -32.34 -46.00
C GLN A 8 -19.05 -32.17 -46.30
N LEU A 9 -18.48 -31.16 -45.74
CA LEU A 9 -17.06 -30.95 -45.67
C LEU A 9 -16.52 -31.57 -44.39
N SER A 10 -15.26 -31.90 -44.37
CA SER A 10 -14.65 -32.32 -43.12
C SER A 10 -14.50 -31.12 -42.21
N ASP A 11 -15.12 -31.18 -41.06
CA ASP A 11 -14.97 -30.20 -40.00
C ASP A 11 -14.22 -30.86 -38.87
N ASP A 12 -13.16 -30.25 -38.48
CA ASP A 12 -12.40 -30.66 -37.31
C ASP A 12 -12.45 -29.51 -36.31
N THR A 13 -12.70 -29.85 -35.06
CA THR A 13 -12.64 -28.90 -33.97
C THR A 13 -11.59 -29.30 -32.98
N SER A 14 -10.87 -28.32 -32.51
CA SER A 14 -9.93 -28.49 -31.41
C SER A 14 -10.28 -27.50 -30.31
N THR A 15 -10.21 -27.96 -29.10
CA THR A 15 -10.43 -27.12 -27.92
C THR A 15 -9.08 -26.78 -27.31
N PHE A 16 -8.89 -25.48 -27.10
CA PHE A 16 -7.73 -24.97 -26.38
C PHE A 16 -8.22 -24.44 -25.06
N SER A 17 -7.61 -24.88 -23.99
CA SER A 17 -7.99 -24.42 -22.65
C SER A 17 -6.74 -24.08 -21.86
N GLY A 18 -6.90 -23.13 -20.99
CA GLY A 18 -5.84 -22.69 -20.12
C GLY A 18 -6.41 -21.90 -18.97
N GLU A 19 -5.60 -21.66 -18.00
CA GLU A 19 -5.96 -20.92 -16.81
C GLU A 19 -4.92 -19.85 -16.54
N VAL A 20 -5.39 -18.64 -16.23
CA VAL A 20 -4.53 -17.54 -15.79
C VAL A 20 -4.92 -17.19 -14.37
N ALA A 21 -4.02 -17.47 -13.43
CA ALA A 21 -4.24 -17.09 -12.05
C ALA A 21 -4.21 -15.57 -11.88
N ALA A 22 -4.98 -15.05 -10.94
CA ALA A 22 -4.89 -13.65 -10.54
C ALA A 22 -3.54 -13.40 -9.87
N THR A 23 -2.89 -12.30 -10.25
CA THR A 23 -1.58 -11.91 -9.74
C THR A 23 -1.59 -10.48 -9.24
N CYS A 24 -0.73 -10.20 -8.27
CA CYS A 24 -0.49 -8.85 -7.79
C CYS A 24 0.93 -8.75 -7.27
N SER A 25 1.61 -7.68 -7.66
CA SER A 25 2.94 -7.35 -7.15
C SER A 25 3.11 -5.85 -6.98
N PHE A 26 4.10 -5.46 -6.19
CA PHE A 26 4.46 -4.07 -5.98
C PHE A 26 5.82 -3.83 -6.63
N GLU A 27 5.93 -2.77 -7.43
CA GLU A 27 7.17 -2.37 -8.07
C GLU A 27 7.59 -0.98 -7.63
N GLY A 28 8.88 -0.81 -7.38
CA GLY A 28 9.46 0.48 -7.05
C GLY A 28 9.48 0.80 -5.57
N LEU A 29 8.92 -0.05 -4.71
CA LEU A 29 9.03 0.13 -3.27
C LEU A 29 10.44 -0.26 -2.83
N ALA A 30 11.18 0.69 -2.26
CA ALA A 30 12.52 0.44 -1.74
C ALA A 30 12.45 -0.28 -0.38
N ASP A 31 13.56 -0.95 -0.01
CA ASP A 31 13.65 -1.64 1.28
C ASP A 31 13.65 -0.66 2.45
N SER A 32 14.09 0.58 2.22
CA SER A 32 14.10 1.62 3.25
C SER A 32 13.96 3.01 2.65
N TYR A 33 13.39 3.91 3.44
CA TYR A 33 13.30 5.33 3.14
C TYR A 33 13.74 6.13 4.35
N LEU A 34 14.38 7.27 4.11
CA LEU A 34 14.74 8.19 5.18
C LEU A 34 13.51 8.99 5.60
N MET A 35 13.39 9.20 6.90
CA MET A 35 12.41 10.12 7.46
C MET A 35 13.06 11.47 7.72
N THR A 36 12.29 12.53 7.47
CA THR A 36 12.71 13.92 7.67
C THR A 36 11.89 14.55 8.79
N TYR A 37 12.56 15.30 9.65
CA TYR A 37 11.87 16.04 10.70
C TYR A 37 11.32 17.36 10.16
N TYR A 38 10.01 17.53 10.32
CA TYR A 38 9.31 18.74 9.91
C TYR A 38 9.05 19.61 11.13
N THR A 39 9.83 20.68 11.27
CA THR A 39 9.76 21.57 12.44
C THR A 39 8.43 22.29 12.58
N GLY A 40 7.77 22.62 11.47
CA GLY A 40 6.48 23.32 11.50
C GLY A 40 5.34 22.48 12.05
N SER A 41 5.39 21.15 11.92
CA SER A 41 4.37 20.23 12.39
C SER A 41 4.85 19.32 13.54
N ASN A 42 6.12 19.43 13.93
CA ASN A 42 6.73 18.58 14.96
C ASN A 42 6.57 17.09 14.67
N GLN A 43 6.78 16.71 13.42
CA GLN A 43 6.61 15.35 12.94
C GLN A 43 7.88 14.88 12.25
N LEU A 44 8.18 13.60 12.42
CA LEU A 44 9.15 12.91 11.60
C LEU A 44 8.40 12.02 10.63
N GLY A 45 8.66 12.15 9.35
CA GLY A 45 7.94 11.39 8.34
C GLY A 45 8.77 11.10 7.11
N GLY A 46 8.38 10.06 6.42
CA GLY A 46 8.96 9.65 5.15
C GLY A 46 7.92 9.01 4.25
N GLN A 47 8.24 8.89 2.98
CA GLN A 47 7.34 8.32 2.00
C GLN A 47 8.09 7.64 0.88
N GLY A 48 7.44 6.66 0.26
CA GLY A 48 7.91 5.99 -0.93
C GLY A 48 6.78 5.75 -1.91
N ASP A 49 7.06 5.97 -3.18
CA ASP A 49 6.11 5.74 -4.26
C ASP A 49 6.40 4.40 -4.93
N PHE A 50 5.34 3.73 -5.36
CA PHE A 50 5.44 2.43 -6.00
C PHE A 50 4.25 2.21 -6.92
N ASP A 51 4.36 1.19 -7.77
CA ASP A 51 3.29 0.79 -8.66
C ASP A 51 2.73 -0.56 -8.24
N VAL A 52 1.43 -0.72 -8.40
CA VAL A 52 0.76 -2.00 -8.23
C VAL A 52 0.57 -2.61 -9.60
N ILE A 53 1.12 -3.80 -9.80
CA ILE A 53 1.04 -4.55 -11.05
C ILE A 53 0.15 -5.77 -10.83
N SER A 54 -0.95 -5.84 -11.57
CA SER A 54 -1.92 -6.92 -11.43
C SER A 54 -2.64 -7.17 -12.75
N ASN A 55 -3.08 -8.40 -12.96
CA ASN A 55 -3.96 -8.76 -14.05
C ASN A 55 -5.46 -8.67 -13.70
N VAL A 56 -5.77 -8.19 -12.50
CA VAL A 56 -7.14 -7.82 -12.09
C VAL A 56 -7.14 -6.38 -11.63
N SER A 57 -8.24 -5.67 -11.87
CA SER A 57 -8.30 -4.24 -11.54
C SER A 57 -8.77 -3.96 -10.11
N ASN A 58 -9.61 -4.82 -9.55
CA ASN A 58 -10.13 -4.65 -8.20
C ASN A 58 -9.38 -5.54 -7.22
N LEU A 59 -8.73 -4.91 -6.24
CA LEU A 59 -7.87 -5.55 -5.26
C LEU A 59 -8.20 -5.02 -3.88
N ARG A 60 -7.72 -5.74 -2.85
CA ARG A 60 -7.58 -5.17 -1.51
C ARG A 60 -6.10 -5.02 -1.21
N ILE A 61 -5.75 -3.90 -0.62
CA ILE A 61 -4.40 -3.67 -0.10
C ILE A 61 -4.50 -3.51 1.40
N GLU A 62 -3.72 -4.33 2.11
CA GLU A 62 -3.57 -4.21 3.55
C GLU A 62 -2.27 -3.45 3.84
N VAL A 63 -2.40 -2.44 4.70
CA VAL A 63 -1.26 -1.76 5.31
C VAL A 63 -1.15 -2.28 6.73
N GLY A 64 -0.09 -3.03 7.00
CA GLY A 64 0.13 -3.64 8.30
C GLY A 64 0.34 -2.60 9.41
N PRO A 65 0.33 -3.04 10.68
CA PRO A 65 0.65 -2.16 11.78
C PRO A 65 2.05 -1.57 11.64
N VAL A 66 2.24 -0.38 12.19
CA VAL A 66 3.57 0.23 12.24
C VAL A 66 4.39 -0.49 13.30
N VAL A 67 5.39 -1.24 12.86
CA VAL A 67 6.31 -1.97 13.74
C VAL A 67 7.46 -1.06 14.12
N VAL A 68 7.67 -0.86 15.40
CA VAL A 68 8.77 -0.04 15.92
C VAL A 68 10.03 -0.86 16.04
N ASN A 69 11.04 -0.53 15.25
CA ASN A 69 12.37 -1.14 15.37
C ASN A 69 13.24 -0.36 16.36
N SER A 70 13.11 0.96 16.36
CA SER A 70 13.83 1.86 17.23
C SER A 70 13.02 3.12 17.47
N GLU A 71 12.98 3.57 18.71
CA GLU A 71 12.28 4.78 19.11
C GLU A 71 12.81 5.22 20.47
N PRO A 72 13.07 6.51 20.69
CA PRO A 72 13.48 6.97 22.02
C PRO A 72 12.33 6.82 23.03
N ALA A 73 12.66 6.85 24.32
CA ALA A 73 11.66 6.84 25.37
C ALA A 73 10.72 8.06 25.24
N PRO A 74 9.43 7.89 25.54
CA PRO A 74 8.51 9.01 25.52
C PRO A 74 8.94 10.13 26.45
N PHE A 75 8.80 11.37 25.98
CA PHE A 75 9.10 12.53 26.81
C PHE A 75 7.95 12.75 27.81
N GLU A 76 8.27 12.82 29.10
CA GLU A 76 7.31 13.01 30.19
C GLU A 76 6.14 12.01 30.15
N GLY A 77 6.40 10.76 29.73
CA GLY A 77 5.36 9.72 29.67
C GLY A 77 4.32 9.91 28.58
N LYS A 78 4.55 10.81 27.64
CA LYS A 78 3.63 11.04 26.51
C LYS A 78 3.95 10.10 25.37
N ALA A 79 2.95 9.35 24.94
CA ALA A 79 3.14 8.36 23.91
C ALA A 79 3.56 8.98 22.57
N ILE A 80 4.51 8.33 21.91
CA ILE A 80 4.85 8.63 20.53
C ILE A 80 3.89 7.81 19.65
N ASN A 81 3.05 8.50 18.89
CA ASN A 81 2.15 7.85 17.95
C ASN A 81 2.83 7.72 16.60
N ALA A 82 2.50 6.67 15.88
CA ALA A 82 2.98 6.47 14.52
C ALA A 82 1.83 6.02 13.63
N THR A 83 1.83 6.51 12.40
CA THR A 83 0.80 6.20 11.41
C THR A 83 1.48 5.75 10.12
N GLY A 84 0.94 4.67 9.54
CA GLY A 84 1.16 4.32 8.15
C GLY A 84 -0.01 4.82 7.32
N LYS A 85 0.25 5.34 6.14
CA LYS A 85 -0.77 5.89 5.26
C LYS A 85 -0.54 5.47 3.82
N LEU A 86 -1.58 4.97 3.19
CA LEU A 86 -1.58 4.63 1.77
C LEU A 86 -2.40 5.65 0.99
N ARG A 87 -1.80 6.20 -0.05
CA ARG A 87 -2.46 7.07 -1.02
C ARG A 87 -2.38 6.46 -2.40
N GLN A 88 -3.40 6.72 -3.20
CA GLN A 88 -3.44 6.35 -4.61
C GLN A 88 -3.46 7.62 -5.46
N SER A 89 -2.66 7.64 -6.52
CA SER A 89 -2.70 8.73 -7.49
C SER A 89 -3.84 8.51 -8.46
N ILE A 90 -4.85 9.39 -8.40
CA ILE A 90 -6.02 9.36 -9.27
C ILE A 90 -6.16 10.74 -9.89
N ASP A 91 -6.15 10.81 -11.22
CA ASP A 91 -6.27 12.08 -11.97
C ASP A 91 -5.27 13.15 -11.50
N GLY A 92 -4.03 12.73 -11.26
CA GLY A 92 -2.96 13.62 -10.82
C GLY A 92 -3.04 14.06 -9.36
N ARG A 93 -3.91 13.46 -8.57
CA ARG A 93 -4.08 13.78 -7.15
C ARG A 93 -3.77 12.57 -6.28
N TRP A 94 -3.15 12.80 -5.13
CA TRP A 94 -2.95 11.79 -4.12
C TRP A 94 -4.19 11.70 -3.24
N ILE A 95 -4.88 10.57 -3.31
CA ILE A 95 -6.09 10.31 -2.55
C ILE A 95 -5.75 9.34 -1.41
N GLU A 96 -6.04 9.74 -0.18
CA GLU A 96 -5.87 8.87 0.98
C GLU A 96 -6.84 7.71 0.89
N LYS A 97 -6.31 6.49 1.02
CA LYS A 97 -7.10 5.27 0.92
C LYS A 97 -7.30 4.62 2.28
N VAL A 98 -6.24 4.49 3.07
CA VAL A 98 -6.28 3.81 4.35
C VAL A 98 -5.10 4.22 5.22
N THR A 99 -5.28 4.10 6.52
CA THR A 99 -4.22 4.31 7.52
C THR A 99 -4.09 3.08 8.41
N SER A 100 -2.90 2.94 8.99
CA SER A 100 -2.62 1.98 10.05
C SER A 100 -1.96 2.70 11.22
N SER A 101 -1.87 2.03 12.35
CA SER A 101 -1.21 2.55 13.55
C SER A 101 -0.32 1.48 14.15
N LYS A 102 0.36 1.79 15.25
CA LYS A 102 1.19 0.78 15.97
C LYS A 102 0.39 -0.44 16.40
N SER A 103 -0.92 -0.28 16.64
CA SER A 103 -1.77 -1.35 17.19
C SER A 103 -2.75 -1.93 16.19
N SER A 104 -2.93 -1.31 15.03
CA SER A 104 -3.98 -1.70 14.09
C SER A 104 -3.52 -1.63 12.64
N PRO A 105 -3.74 -2.69 11.86
CA PRO A 105 -3.63 -2.59 10.41
C PRO A 105 -4.80 -1.82 9.83
N GLY A 106 -4.70 -1.48 8.55
CA GLY A 106 -5.81 -0.99 7.77
C GLY A 106 -5.85 -1.68 6.43
N ASP A 107 -7.03 -1.94 5.90
CA ASP A 107 -7.16 -2.47 4.55
C ASP A 107 -8.19 -1.67 3.75
N VAL A 108 -8.07 -1.72 2.44
CA VAL A 108 -8.94 -0.97 1.55
C VAL A 108 -9.07 -1.67 0.21
N ALA A 109 -10.27 -1.61 -0.36
CA ALA A 109 -10.50 -1.99 -1.74
C ALA A 109 -10.04 -0.86 -2.65
N VAL A 110 -9.28 -1.19 -3.68
CA VAL A 110 -8.79 -0.24 -4.67
C VAL A 110 -9.11 -0.73 -6.07
N ASP A 111 -9.30 0.20 -6.98
CA ASP A 111 -9.41 -0.06 -8.41
C ASP A 111 -8.17 0.53 -9.09
N ILE A 112 -7.26 -0.34 -9.54
CA ILE A 112 -6.02 0.11 -10.16
C ILE A 112 -6.22 0.63 -11.58
N SER A 113 -7.40 0.45 -12.18
CA SER A 113 -7.74 1.10 -13.45
C SER A 113 -7.89 2.61 -13.29
N GLU A 114 -8.18 3.10 -12.09
CA GLU A 114 -8.22 4.53 -11.79
C GLU A 114 -6.83 5.12 -11.59
N GLY A 115 -5.86 4.30 -11.21
CA GLY A 115 -4.47 4.67 -11.02
C GLY A 115 -3.71 3.54 -10.35
N SER A 116 -2.59 3.13 -10.97
CA SER A 116 -1.75 2.05 -10.45
C SER A 116 -0.65 2.54 -9.53
N ARG A 117 -0.45 3.85 -9.42
CA ARG A 117 0.61 4.44 -8.61
C ARG A 117 0.12 4.79 -7.22
N PHE A 118 0.90 4.36 -6.25
CA PHE A 118 0.59 4.49 -4.83
C PHE A 118 1.75 5.13 -4.07
N ARG A 119 1.43 5.67 -2.91
CA ARG A 119 2.40 6.23 -1.98
C ARG A 119 2.17 5.68 -0.59
N LEU A 120 3.20 5.07 -0.03
CA LEU A 120 3.21 4.64 1.37
C LEU A 120 3.99 5.67 2.17
N SER A 121 3.37 6.19 3.21
CA SER A 121 3.99 7.14 4.14
C SER A 121 4.01 6.57 5.54
N ALA A 122 5.04 6.92 6.29
CA ALA A 122 5.12 6.68 7.73
C ALA A 122 5.45 8.00 8.40
N TYR A 123 4.74 8.34 9.45
CA TYR A 123 5.02 9.53 10.24
C TYR A 123 4.62 9.34 11.69
N ASN A 124 5.22 10.14 12.56
CA ASN A 124 4.94 10.09 13.98
C ASN A 124 4.60 11.46 14.55
N TRP A 125 3.99 11.45 15.71
CA TRP A 125 3.70 12.66 16.48
C TRP A 125 3.51 12.31 17.95
N THR A 126 3.59 13.34 18.80
CA THR A 126 3.20 13.23 20.19
C THR A 126 2.10 14.25 20.49
N GLN A 127 1.27 13.93 21.49
CA GLN A 127 0.23 14.82 21.97
C GLN A 127 0.37 15.01 23.46
N ASP A 128 0.00 16.20 23.94
CA ASP A 128 -0.17 16.44 25.38
C ASP A 128 -1.53 15.93 25.86
N ARG A 129 -1.83 16.15 27.17
CA ARG A 129 -3.11 15.72 27.76
C ARG A 129 -4.32 16.39 27.14
N ASN A 130 -4.15 17.56 26.55
CA ASN A 130 -5.20 18.35 25.91
C ASN A 130 -5.31 18.08 24.42
N GLY A 131 -4.53 17.12 23.89
CA GLY A 131 -4.51 16.79 22.47
C GLY A 131 -3.66 17.73 21.61
N SER A 132 -2.95 18.68 22.20
CA SER A 132 -2.03 19.54 21.47
C SER A 132 -0.80 18.77 21.04
N LEU A 133 -0.29 19.06 19.84
CA LEU A 133 0.95 18.47 19.35
C LEU A 133 2.14 18.97 20.16
N MET A 134 3.03 18.05 20.48
CA MET A 134 4.27 18.34 21.17
C MET A 134 5.46 17.92 20.34
N TYR A 135 6.63 18.41 20.71
CA TYR A 135 7.89 17.97 20.08
C TYR A 135 8.09 16.49 20.32
N ILE A 136 8.49 15.79 19.25
CA ILE A 136 8.95 14.42 19.41
C ILE A 136 10.35 14.42 20.04
N PRO A 137 10.67 13.44 20.90
CA PRO A 137 11.98 13.36 21.53
C PRO A 137 13.10 13.21 20.51
N PRO A 138 14.27 13.82 20.74
CA PRO A 138 15.43 13.55 19.90
C PRO A 138 15.90 12.11 20.08
N GLY A 139 16.40 11.53 19.01
CA GLY A 139 16.88 10.15 19.02
C GLY A 139 16.72 9.48 17.66
N ASN A 140 16.92 8.18 17.67
CA ASN A 140 16.80 7.38 16.46
C ASN A 140 15.42 6.75 16.37
N TYR A 141 14.81 6.87 15.20
CA TYR A 141 13.51 6.31 14.88
C TYR A 141 13.64 5.36 13.70
N SER A 142 13.05 4.19 13.81
CA SER A 142 12.95 3.26 12.70
C SER A 142 11.63 2.50 12.81
N TYR A 143 10.86 2.52 11.75
CA TYR A 143 9.57 1.84 11.64
C TYR A 143 9.57 0.92 10.43
N THR A 144 8.87 -0.19 10.53
CA THR A 144 8.61 -1.08 9.41
C THR A 144 7.12 -1.21 9.20
N ILE A 145 6.70 -1.07 7.96
CA ILE A 145 5.31 -1.27 7.54
C ILE A 145 5.32 -2.28 6.41
N THR A 146 4.51 -3.32 6.54
CA THR A 146 4.34 -4.33 5.50
C THR A 146 3.04 -4.06 4.76
N ILE A 147 3.10 -4.03 3.44
CA ILE A 147 1.91 -3.97 2.59
C ILE A 147 1.67 -5.32 1.96
N THR A 148 0.42 -5.70 1.85
CA THR A 148 0.00 -6.98 1.29
C THR A 148 -1.12 -6.75 0.30
N CYS A 149 -1.02 -7.42 -0.85
CA CYS A 149 -2.09 -7.43 -1.83
C CYS A 149 -2.94 -8.68 -1.63
N LEU A 150 -4.23 -8.46 -1.44
CA LEU A 150 -5.22 -9.52 -1.27
C LEU A 150 -6.06 -9.61 -2.53
N LEU A 151 -6.12 -10.80 -3.08
CA LEU A 151 -6.88 -11.09 -4.30
C LEU A 151 -8.23 -11.71 -4.01
#